data_17553d11d1974dc6b878b188578743af
#
_entry.id   17553d11d1974dc6b878b188578743af
#
_cell.length_a   1.000
_cell.length_b   1.000
_cell.length_c   1.000
_cell.angle_alpha   90.00
_cell.angle_beta   90.00
_cell.angle_gamma   90.00
#
_symmetry.space_group_name_H-M   'P 1'
#
loop_
_entity.id
_entity.type
_entity.pdbx_description
1 polymer ?
#
loop_
_entity_poly.entity_id
_entity_poly.type
_entity_poly.pdbx_seq_one_letter_code
_entity_poly.pdbx_strand_id
1 'polypeptide(L)'
;MDASGVKFPLLSDVNSDVIRRYDVLNTIVQPEEAPFYGIPFPGFFLLNEDGVIVDKLFNRHLAHREGIEAILDSFAGRIAPSDNEPTASIAENDGIRVSAFLRGGGGVLRVGPRRRLVVRIDIPEGLHIYDDPVPNGMTSTTITIDGPDGFRHEPAEKPPTYAFGLPGVDEPLQVWDGTADFVFPVYAASTLGRAVEDGVASIGVEITVRYQACDEAQCFIPRTQTLHLEVPIGLGAMPNLGEMYGITGQTVEMDSMAHMKRLVERKRTG
;
A
#
# COMPACT_ATOMS: atom_id res chain seq x y z
N MET A 1 -20.45 24.71 -9.73
CA MET A 1 -20.08 23.55 -8.93
C MET A 1 -20.32 22.30 -9.77
N ASP A 2 -19.43 21.87 -10.59
CA ASP A 2 -19.49 20.52 -11.19
C ASP A 2 -18.43 20.25 -12.26
N ALA A 3 -17.28 20.90 -12.13
CA ALA A 3 -16.17 20.59 -13.04
C ALA A 3 -15.41 19.31 -12.67
N SER A 4 -15.66 18.75 -11.47
CA SER A 4 -14.92 17.58 -10.96
C SER A 4 -15.66 16.25 -11.14
N GLY A 5 -16.92 16.26 -11.60
CA GLY A 5 -17.74 15.04 -11.69
C GLY A 5 -18.06 14.37 -10.35
N VAL A 6 -17.74 15.01 -9.22
CA VAL A 6 -18.03 14.49 -7.87
C VAL A 6 -19.52 14.57 -7.61
N LYS A 7 -20.15 13.42 -7.36
CA LYS A 7 -21.60 13.28 -7.14
C LYS A 7 -22.00 13.13 -5.66
N PHE A 8 -21.06 13.13 -4.76
CA PHE A 8 -21.30 13.04 -3.32
C PHE A 8 -21.03 14.38 -2.63
N PRO A 9 -21.65 14.67 -1.47
CA PRO A 9 -21.43 15.91 -0.75
C PRO A 9 -20.00 16.00 -0.22
N LEU A 10 -19.36 17.15 -0.44
CA LEU A 10 -18.11 17.51 0.21
C LEU A 10 -18.44 18.41 1.41
N LEU A 11 -18.05 17.98 2.60
CA LEU A 11 -18.29 18.69 3.85
C LEU A 11 -17.04 19.43 4.30
N SER A 12 -17.22 20.57 4.94
CA SER A 12 -16.13 21.35 5.54
C SER A 12 -16.22 21.29 7.06
N ASP A 13 -15.13 20.91 7.70
CA ASP A 13 -14.98 20.92 9.16
C ASP A 13 -14.23 22.17 9.61
N VAL A 14 -14.94 23.32 9.63
CA VAL A 14 -14.36 24.65 9.80
C VAL A 14 -13.59 24.81 11.12
N ASN A 15 -14.07 24.19 12.19
CA ASN A 15 -13.46 24.27 13.52
C ASN A 15 -12.63 23.03 13.89
N SER A 16 -12.50 22.08 12.96
CA SER A 16 -11.86 20.79 13.21
C SER A 16 -12.54 19.95 14.33
N ASP A 17 -13.84 20.14 14.55
CA ASP A 17 -14.60 19.42 15.58
C ASP A 17 -14.78 17.95 15.22
N VAL A 18 -15.09 17.67 13.95
CA VAL A 18 -15.23 16.29 13.42
C VAL A 18 -13.88 15.59 13.43
N ILE A 19 -12.82 16.27 12.96
CA ILE A 19 -11.44 15.76 12.96
C ILE A 19 -11.01 15.31 14.36
N ARG A 20 -11.30 16.13 15.38
CA ARG A 20 -10.98 15.78 16.79
C ARG A 20 -11.85 14.64 17.30
N ARG A 21 -13.15 14.67 17.01
CA ARG A 21 -14.09 13.63 17.45
C ARG A 21 -13.76 12.25 16.89
N TYR A 22 -13.22 12.18 15.66
CA TYR A 22 -12.79 10.95 15.01
C TYR A 22 -11.33 10.59 15.30
N ASP A 23 -10.63 11.40 16.11
CA ASP A 23 -9.22 11.22 16.49
C ASP A 23 -8.27 11.10 15.27
N VAL A 24 -8.54 11.90 14.25
CA VAL A 24 -7.74 11.94 13.01
C VAL A 24 -6.96 13.24 12.83
N LEU A 25 -6.88 14.07 13.87
CA LEU A 25 -6.05 15.27 13.84
C LEU A 25 -4.58 14.89 13.61
N ASN A 26 -3.95 15.57 12.68
CA ASN A 26 -2.52 15.37 12.44
C ASN A 26 -1.71 15.97 13.58
N THR A 27 -1.29 15.11 14.50
CA THR A 27 -0.50 15.48 15.68
C THR A 27 0.99 15.64 15.39
N ILE A 28 1.44 15.35 14.17
CA ILE A 28 2.83 15.58 13.73
C ILE A 28 3.06 17.06 13.48
N VAL A 29 2.05 17.75 12.95
CA VAL A 29 2.10 19.20 12.69
C VAL A 29 1.80 19.96 13.97
N GLN A 30 2.75 20.77 14.41
CA GLN A 30 2.62 21.55 15.63
C GLN A 30 1.84 22.86 15.42
N PRO A 31 1.25 23.47 16.47
CA PRO A 31 0.49 24.72 16.35
C PRO A 31 1.26 25.87 15.71
N GLU A 32 2.59 25.88 15.87
CA GLU A 32 3.50 26.89 15.33
C GLU A 32 3.72 26.74 13.83
N GLU A 33 3.43 25.58 13.27
CA GLU A 33 3.59 25.25 11.85
C GLU A 33 2.37 25.65 11.01
N ALA A 34 1.71 26.75 11.38
CA ALA A 34 0.64 27.28 10.55
C ALA A 34 1.18 27.61 9.14
N PRO A 35 0.43 27.27 8.08
CA PRO A 35 -1.01 27.02 8.01
C PRO A 35 -1.45 25.55 8.07
N PHE A 36 -0.52 24.62 8.22
CA PHE A 36 -0.81 23.18 8.14
C PHE A 36 -1.39 22.59 9.42
N TYR A 37 -1.29 23.33 10.55
CA TYR A 37 -1.88 22.89 11.81
C TYR A 37 -3.40 22.71 11.72
N GLY A 38 -3.91 21.63 12.33
CA GLY A 38 -5.35 21.33 12.39
C GLY A 38 -5.91 20.65 11.13
N ILE A 39 -5.04 20.19 10.21
CA ILE A 39 -5.46 19.31 9.12
C ILE A 39 -5.50 17.86 9.62
N PRO A 40 -6.37 17.00 9.04
CA PRO A 40 -6.42 15.60 9.43
C PRO A 40 -5.29 14.79 8.80
N PHE A 41 -5.00 13.63 9.37
CA PHE A 41 -4.34 12.58 8.62
C PHE A 41 -5.20 12.18 7.42
N PRO A 42 -4.62 12.00 6.24
CA PRO A 42 -5.37 11.52 5.07
C PRO A 42 -5.76 10.05 5.25
N GLY A 43 -7.01 9.74 4.95
CA GLY A 43 -7.47 8.36 5.07
C GLY A 43 -8.96 8.19 4.82
N PHE A 44 -9.40 6.96 5.04
CA PHE A 44 -10.77 6.52 4.85
C PHE A 44 -11.23 5.70 6.07
N PHE A 45 -12.48 5.85 6.43
CA PHE A 45 -13.20 4.89 7.27
C PHE A 45 -14.11 4.07 6.37
N LEU A 46 -14.07 2.76 6.53
CA LEU A 46 -14.96 1.83 5.86
C LEU A 46 -16.08 1.47 6.84
N LEU A 47 -17.31 1.66 6.41
CA LEU A 47 -18.50 1.39 7.22
C LEU A 47 -19.32 0.26 6.57
N ASN A 48 -19.91 -0.59 7.39
CA ASN A 48 -20.92 -1.55 6.93
C ASN A 48 -22.28 -0.86 6.71
N GLU A 49 -23.29 -1.63 6.32
CA GLU A 49 -24.67 -1.14 6.06
C GLU A 49 -25.34 -0.55 7.31
N ASP A 50 -24.93 -0.97 8.51
CA ASP A 50 -25.43 -0.45 9.79
C ASP A 50 -24.70 0.84 10.22
N GLY A 51 -23.75 1.35 9.43
CA GLY A 51 -22.97 2.54 9.75
C GLY A 51 -21.85 2.29 10.77
N VAL A 52 -21.51 1.04 11.05
CA VAL A 52 -20.41 0.67 11.96
C VAL A 52 -19.11 0.67 11.19
N ILE A 53 -18.07 1.30 11.75
CA ILE A 53 -16.72 1.29 11.18
C ILE A 53 -16.17 -0.13 11.28
N VAL A 54 -15.89 -0.75 10.15
CA VAL A 54 -15.33 -2.10 10.05
C VAL A 54 -13.84 -2.10 9.71
N ASP A 55 -13.34 -1.01 9.10
CA ASP A 55 -11.92 -0.84 8.83
C ASP A 55 -11.57 0.64 8.72
N LYS A 56 -10.27 0.94 8.81
CA LYS A 56 -9.72 2.29 8.67
C LYS A 56 -8.37 2.27 7.96
N LEU A 57 -8.27 3.01 6.88
CA LEU A 57 -7.07 3.16 6.06
C LEU A 57 -6.56 4.59 6.21
N PHE A 58 -5.54 4.78 7.06
CA PHE A 58 -4.94 6.10 7.31
C PHE A 58 -3.44 6.07 7.12
N ASN A 59 -2.90 7.16 6.58
CA ASN A 59 -1.47 7.32 6.41
C ASN A 59 -0.95 8.48 7.25
N ARG A 60 0.15 8.26 7.96
CA ARG A 60 0.80 9.31 8.77
C ARG A 60 1.51 10.35 7.91
N HIS A 61 1.82 10.05 6.67
CA HIS A 61 2.48 10.97 5.76
C HIS A 61 1.45 11.71 4.90
N LEU A 62 1.47 13.05 4.95
CA LEU A 62 0.46 13.91 4.29
C LEU A 62 0.39 13.75 2.77
N ALA A 63 1.50 13.39 2.13
CA ALA A 63 1.56 13.19 0.68
C ALA A 63 1.14 11.79 0.23
N HIS A 64 0.99 10.84 1.16
CA HIS A 64 0.63 9.47 0.83
C HIS A 64 -0.88 9.28 0.88
N ARG A 65 -1.42 8.63 -0.13
CA ARG A 65 -2.83 8.28 -0.25
C ARG A 65 -2.93 6.81 -0.60
N GLU A 66 -3.82 6.11 0.11
CA GLU A 66 -4.21 4.77 -0.33
C GLU A 66 -4.95 4.85 -1.66
N GLY A 67 -4.67 3.88 -2.53
CA GLY A 67 -5.40 3.73 -3.78
C GLY A 67 -6.81 3.18 -3.54
N ILE A 68 -7.69 3.39 -4.51
CA ILE A 68 -9.05 2.83 -4.46
C ILE A 68 -9.02 1.30 -4.35
N GLU A 69 -8.00 0.67 -4.89
CA GLU A 69 -7.79 -0.78 -4.87
C GLU A 69 -7.60 -1.31 -3.44
N ALA A 70 -6.86 -0.58 -2.58
CA ALA A 70 -6.71 -0.95 -1.18
C ALA A 70 -8.05 -0.91 -0.43
N ILE A 71 -8.89 0.07 -0.74
CA ILE A 71 -10.25 0.17 -0.19
C ILE A 71 -11.11 -1.01 -0.65
N LEU A 72 -11.07 -1.35 -1.95
CA LEU A 72 -11.83 -2.45 -2.51
C LEU A 72 -11.37 -3.81 -1.96
N ASP A 73 -10.05 -4.01 -1.80
CA ASP A 73 -9.49 -5.23 -1.22
C ASP A 73 -9.92 -5.40 0.25
N SER A 74 -9.94 -4.31 1.02
CA SER A 74 -10.43 -4.33 2.40
C SER A 74 -11.91 -4.71 2.47
N PHE A 75 -12.77 -4.14 1.62
CA PHE A 75 -14.17 -4.53 1.53
C PHE A 75 -14.36 -5.99 1.11
N ALA A 76 -13.56 -6.47 0.18
CA ALA A 76 -13.64 -7.84 -0.30
C ALA A 76 -13.06 -8.86 0.70
N GLY A 77 -12.30 -8.41 1.71
CA GLY A 77 -11.55 -9.27 2.63
C GLY A 77 -10.47 -10.11 1.94
N ARG A 78 -10.08 -9.73 0.73
CA ARG A 78 -9.05 -10.42 -0.07
C ARG A 78 -8.42 -9.48 -1.08
N ILE A 79 -7.17 -9.74 -1.41
CA ILE A 79 -6.49 -9.07 -2.52
C ILE A 79 -6.70 -9.91 -3.79
N ALA A 80 -7.21 -9.30 -4.85
CA ALA A 80 -7.39 -9.94 -6.14
C ALA A 80 -6.72 -9.11 -7.24
N PRO A 81 -5.76 -9.67 -8.01
CA PRO A 81 -5.20 -8.96 -9.15
C PRO A 81 -6.27 -8.71 -10.20
N SER A 82 -6.14 -7.63 -10.94
CA SER A 82 -6.97 -7.33 -12.12
C SER A 82 -6.22 -7.72 -13.39
N ASP A 83 -6.94 -7.94 -14.49
CA ASP A 83 -6.38 -8.38 -15.78
C ASP A 83 -5.31 -7.46 -16.34
N ASN A 84 -5.32 -6.17 -15.96
CA ASN A 84 -4.36 -5.16 -16.41
C ASN A 84 -3.15 -5.01 -15.49
N GLU A 85 -3.06 -5.77 -14.40
CA GLU A 85 -1.97 -5.67 -13.45
C GLU A 85 -0.85 -6.64 -13.82
N PRO A 86 0.42 -6.16 -13.90
CA PRO A 86 1.56 -7.02 -14.21
C PRO A 86 1.67 -8.12 -13.14
N THR A 87 1.80 -9.36 -13.61
CA THR A 87 1.82 -10.56 -12.75
C THR A 87 2.90 -11.53 -13.22
N ALA A 88 3.63 -12.09 -12.27
CA ALA A 88 4.56 -13.20 -12.47
C ALA A 88 4.23 -14.33 -11.51
N SER A 89 4.44 -15.60 -11.90
CA SER A 89 4.22 -16.75 -11.01
C SER A 89 5.16 -17.92 -11.31
N ILE A 90 5.54 -18.64 -10.27
CA ILE A 90 6.29 -19.89 -10.32
C ILE A 90 5.59 -20.90 -9.41
N ALA A 91 5.54 -22.17 -9.84
CA ALA A 91 5.08 -23.30 -9.02
C ALA A 91 6.17 -24.37 -8.93
N GLU A 92 6.41 -24.87 -7.73
CA GLU A 92 7.39 -25.92 -7.46
C GLU A 92 6.73 -27.32 -7.38
N ASN A 93 7.58 -28.35 -7.34
CA ASN A 93 7.12 -29.75 -7.28
C ASN A 93 6.40 -30.12 -5.97
N ASP A 94 6.60 -29.36 -4.89
CA ASP A 94 5.86 -29.50 -3.63
C ASP A 94 4.44 -28.91 -3.71
N GLY A 95 4.10 -28.30 -4.84
CA GLY A 95 2.80 -27.70 -5.09
C GLY A 95 2.69 -26.26 -4.59
N ILE A 96 3.69 -25.73 -3.87
CA ILE A 96 3.71 -24.32 -3.47
C ILE A 96 3.88 -23.46 -4.70
N ARG A 97 2.99 -22.48 -4.83
CA ARG A 97 3.05 -21.47 -5.89
C ARG A 97 3.41 -20.12 -5.28
N VAL A 98 4.41 -19.48 -5.83
CA VAL A 98 4.71 -18.07 -5.55
C VAL A 98 4.29 -17.24 -6.74
N SER A 99 3.56 -16.17 -6.48
CA SER A 99 3.18 -15.17 -7.48
C SER A 99 3.43 -13.76 -6.96
N ALA A 100 3.70 -12.84 -7.86
CA ALA A 100 3.86 -11.44 -7.54
C ALA A 100 3.08 -10.59 -8.55
N PHE A 101 2.43 -9.53 -8.07
CA PHE A 101 1.69 -8.61 -8.93
C PHE A 101 1.67 -7.20 -8.36
N LEU A 102 1.68 -6.20 -9.25
CA LEU A 102 1.55 -4.80 -8.87
C LEU A 102 0.09 -4.41 -8.81
N ARG A 103 -0.45 -4.24 -7.60
CA ARG A 103 -1.84 -3.88 -7.34
C ARG A 103 -2.03 -2.38 -7.34
N GLY A 104 -2.95 -1.92 -8.17
CA GLY A 104 -3.42 -0.55 -8.20
C GLY A 104 -2.87 0.32 -9.33
N GLY A 105 -3.59 1.40 -9.60
CA GLY A 105 -3.24 2.38 -10.62
C GLY A 105 -3.19 1.85 -12.05
N GLY A 106 -3.96 0.79 -12.35
CA GLY A 106 -3.94 0.10 -13.64
C GLY A 106 -2.61 -0.60 -13.92
N GLY A 107 -1.90 -1.05 -12.87
CA GLY A 107 -0.63 -1.74 -13.01
C GLY A 107 0.56 -0.86 -13.41
N VAL A 108 0.43 0.46 -13.32
CA VAL A 108 1.49 1.42 -13.69
C VAL A 108 2.08 2.07 -12.45
N LEU A 109 3.39 1.97 -12.29
CA LEU A 109 4.13 2.66 -11.23
C LEU A 109 4.45 4.09 -11.69
N ARG A 110 3.99 5.08 -10.93
CA ARG A 110 4.18 6.50 -11.23
C ARG A 110 4.95 7.20 -10.12
N VAL A 111 5.63 8.29 -10.47
CA VAL A 111 6.27 9.15 -9.46
C VAL A 111 5.20 9.77 -8.56
N GLY A 112 5.35 9.58 -7.25
CA GLY A 112 4.48 10.13 -6.21
C GLY A 112 3.48 9.14 -5.62
N PRO A 113 2.49 8.61 -6.38
CA PRO A 113 1.53 7.69 -5.82
C PRO A 113 2.14 6.35 -5.41
N ARG A 114 1.76 5.85 -4.24
CA ARG A 114 2.11 4.50 -3.79
C ARG A 114 1.25 3.47 -4.50
N ARG A 115 1.85 2.29 -4.69
CA ARG A 115 1.22 1.06 -5.17
C ARG A 115 1.52 -0.06 -4.20
N ARG A 116 0.85 -1.17 -4.36
CA ARG A 116 1.05 -2.36 -3.53
C ARG A 116 1.67 -3.45 -4.40
N LEU A 117 2.92 -3.81 -4.16
CA LEU A 117 3.50 -5.02 -4.71
C LEU A 117 3.11 -6.15 -3.77
N VAL A 118 2.30 -7.06 -4.26
CA VAL A 118 1.83 -8.22 -3.51
C VAL A 118 2.66 -9.42 -3.91
N VAL A 119 3.26 -10.07 -2.92
CA VAL A 119 3.91 -11.38 -3.09
C VAL A 119 3.03 -12.39 -2.39
N ARG A 120 2.38 -13.24 -3.18
CA ARG A 120 1.47 -14.29 -2.73
C ARG A 120 2.16 -15.63 -2.72
N ILE A 121 2.00 -16.36 -1.63
CA ILE A 121 2.43 -17.75 -1.51
C ILE A 121 1.18 -18.58 -1.28
N ASP A 122 0.82 -19.38 -2.28
CA ASP A 122 -0.27 -20.37 -2.17
C ASP A 122 0.33 -21.69 -1.68
N ILE A 123 -0.06 -22.10 -0.48
CA ILE A 123 0.46 -23.24 0.26
C ILE A 123 -0.62 -24.33 0.21
N PRO A 124 -0.32 -25.51 -0.34
CA PRO A 124 -1.27 -26.63 -0.38
C PRO A 124 -1.74 -27.04 1.01
N GLU A 125 -2.94 -27.63 1.06
CA GLU A 125 -3.50 -28.20 2.28
C GLU A 125 -2.54 -29.21 2.92
N GLY A 126 -2.37 -29.14 4.24
CA GLY A 126 -1.47 -29.98 5.02
C GLY A 126 -0.03 -29.50 5.07
N LEU A 127 0.32 -28.45 4.31
CA LEU A 127 1.63 -27.80 4.41
C LEU A 127 1.52 -26.44 5.13
N HIS A 128 2.64 -26.04 5.73
CA HIS A 128 2.81 -24.71 6.31
C HIS A 128 4.24 -24.22 6.11
N ILE A 129 4.42 -22.92 6.17
CA ILE A 129 5.71 -22.21 6.14
C ILE A 129 5.83 -21.33 7.37
N TYR A 130 7.06 -20.99 7.75
CA TYR A 130 7.34 -20.36 9.04
C TYR A 130 7.64 -18.87 8.94
N ASP A 131 7.16 -18.11 9.93
CA ASP A 131 7.67 -16.76 10.23
C ASP A 131 8.91 -16.85 11.12
N ASP A 132 9.62 -15.74 11.25
CA ASP A 132 10.74 -15.57 12.16
C ASP A 132 10.26 -15.17 13.57
N PRO A 133 10.84 -15.71 14.66
CA PRO A 133 12.02 -16.58 14.70
C PRO A 133 11.71 -18.08 14.56
N VAL A 134 12.67 -18.83 14.03
CA VAL A 134 12.65 -20.30 13.98
C VAL A 134 13.85 -20.92 14.69
N PRO A 135 13.75 -22.19 15.18
CA PRO A 135 14.88 -22.90 15.77
C PRO A 135 16.05 -23.10 14.80
N ASN A 136 17.24 -23.32 15.36
CA ASN A 136 18.44 -23.63 14.58
C ASN A 136 18.20 -24.85 13.67
N GLY A 137 18.58 -24.70 12.41
CA GLY A 137 18.40 -25.76 11.39
C GLY A 137 17.11 -25.63 10.58
N MET A 138 16.19 -24.78 10.99
CA MET A 138 15.00 -24.42 10.22
C MET A 138 15.21 -23.15 9.42
N THR A 139 14.36 -22.91 8.43
CA THR A 139 14.41 -21.70 7.59
C THR A 139 13.06 -20.97 7.66
N SER A 140 13.08 -19.74 8.13
CA SER A 140 11.95 -18.82 8.08
C SER A 140 11.72 -18.31 6.65
N THR A 141 10.50 -17.88 6.38
CA THR A 141 10.14 -17.26 5.10
C THR A 141 10.76 -15.87 5.01
N THR A 142 11.53 -15.63 3.96
CA THR A 142 12.12 -14.32 3.65
C THR A 142 11.80 -13.92 2.22
N ILE A 143 11.53 -12.63 2.03
CA ILE A 143 11.25 -12.03 0.73
C ILE A 143 12.17 -10.84 0.55
N THR A 144 12.94 -10.86 -0.54
CA THR A 144 13.75 -9.73 -0.98
C THR A 144 13.24 -9.20 -2.31
N ILE A 145 13.29 -7.89 -2.46
CA ILE A 145 12.83 -7.20 -3.67
C ILE A 145 13.94 -6.28 -4.13
N ASP A 146 14.38 -6.51 -5.36
CA ASP A 146 15.41 -5.73 -6.01
C ASP A 146 14.87 -5.07 -7.28
N GLY A 147 15.16 -3.80 -7.46
CA GLY A 147 14.75 -3.02 -8.62
C GLY A 147 15.80 -1.97 -8.99
N PRO A 148 15.66 -1.34 -10.16
CA PRO A 148 16.62 -0.33 -10.62
C PRO A 148 16.59 0.92 -9.74
N ASP A 149 17.59 1.79 -9.94
CA ASP A 149 17.62 3.06 -9.22
C ASP A 149 16.32 3.86 -9.42
N GLY A 150 15.79 4.36 -8.30
CA GLY A 150 14.50 5.05 -8.28
C GLY A 150 13.28 4.16 -7.99
N PHE A 151 13.39 2.84 -8.06
CA PHE A 151 12.40 1.95 -7.46
C PHE A 151 12.62 1.90 -5.95
N ARG A 152 11.55 2.07 -5.17
CA ARG A 152 11.61 2.06 -3.70
C ARG A 152 10.45 1.24 -3.16
N HIS A 153 10.72 0.50 -2.08
CA HIS A 153 9.70 -0.21 -1.33
C HIS A 153 9.87 0.00 0.18
N GLU A 154 8.79 -0.20 0.91
CA GLU A 154 8.80 -0.27 2.37
C GLU A 154 8.82 -1.72 2.84
N PRO A 155 9.03 -1.97 4.14
CA PRO A 155 8.90 -3.30 4.72
C PRO A 155 7.55 -3.93 4.42
N ALA A 156 7.49 -5.26 4.35
CA ALA A 156 6.28 -6.00 4.10
C ALA A 156 5.25 -5.81 5.23
N GLU A 157 4.01 -5.58 4.84
CA GLU A 157 2.85 -5.88 5.67
C GLU A 157 2.60 -7.38 5.56
N LYS A 158 2.90 -8.13 6.63
CA LYS A 158 2.74 -9.58 6.65
C LYS A 158 1.29 -9.96 6.94
N PRO A 159 0.76 -11.06 6.35
CA PRO A 159 -0.52 -11.60 6.77
C PRO A 159 -0.45 -12.14 8.19
N PRO A 160 -1.59 -12.30 8.89
CA PRO A 160 -1.61 -12.86 10.23
C PRO A 160 -1.10 -14.30 10.23
N THR A 161 -0.33 -14.66 11.24
CA THR A 161 0.15 -16.02 11.50
C THR A 161 -0.76 -16.71 12.51
N TYR A 162 -0.64 -18.02 12.62
CA TYR A 162 -1.18 -18.77 13.74
C TYR A 162 -0.08 -19.58 14.45
N ALA A 163 -0.33 -19.93 15.71
CA ALA A 163 0.61 -20.66 16.52
C ALA A 163 0.56 -22.17 16.19
N PHE A 164 1.69 -22.76 15.86
CA PHE A 164 1.85 -24.18 15.53
C PHE A 164 2.83 -24.85 16.49
N GLY A 165 2.39 -25.90 17.16
CA GLY A 165 3.23 -26.68 18.08
C GLY A 165 4.04 -27.73 17.33
N LEU A 166 5.37 -27.67 17.44
CA LEU A 166 6.25 -28.68 16.87
C LEU A 166 6.82 -29.57 17.97
N PRO A 167 6.76 -30.92 17.85
CA PRO A 167 7.35 -31.83 18.84
C PRO A 167 8.84 -31.53 19.07
N GLY A 168 9.23 -31.32 20.33
CA GLY A 168 10.61 -31.01 20.72
C GLY A 168 10.98 -29.53 20.66
N VAL A 169 10.01 -28.66 20.39
CA VAL A 169 10.16 -27.20 20.50
C VAL A 169 9.25 -26.71 21.61
N ASP A 170 9.82 -26.01 22.60
CA ASP A 170 9.09 -25.59 23.82
C ASP A 170 8.07 -24.49 23.54
N GLU A 171 8.36 -23.59 22.58
CA GLU A 171 7.48 -22.50 22.19
C GLU A 171 6.82 -22.75 20.84
N PRO A 172 5.52 -22.44 20.67
CA PRO A 172 4.85 -22.58 19.40
C PRO A 172 5.44 -21.64 18.37
N LEU A 173 5.65 -22.15 17.15
CA LEU A 173 6.14 -21.39 16.02
C LEU A 173 4.98 -20.62 15.35
N GLN A 174 5.29 -19.50 14.74
CA GLN A 174 4.34 -18.76 13.94
C GLN A 174 4.41 -19.22 12.49
N VAL A 175 3.26 -19.61 11.93
CA VAL A 175 3.21 -20.21 10.60
C VAL A 175 2.10 -19.60 9.74
N TRP A 176 2.24 -19.79 8.42
CA TRP A 176 1.20 -19.55 7.44
C TRP A 176 0.85 -20.84 6.71
N ASP A 177 -0.41 -20.99 6.36
CA ASP A 177 -0.96 -22.00 5.46
C ASP A 177 -1.92 -21.36 4.44
N GLY A 178 -2.44 -22.13 3.52
CA GLY A 178 -3.37 -21.64 2.51
C GLY A 178 -2.78 -20.54 1.65
N THR A 179 -3.38 -19.37 1.64
CA THR A 179 -2.89 -18.22 0.87
C THR A 179 -2.31 -17.15 1.81
N ALA A 180 -1.02 -16.86 1.66
CA ALA A 180 -0.32 -15.82 2.40
C ALA A 180 0.08 -14.65 1.48
N ASP A 181 -0.52 -13.47 1.70
CA ASP A 181 -0.25 -12.24 0.95
C ASP A 181 0.68 -11.31 1.72
N PHE A 182 1.90 -11.15 1.23
CA PHE A 182 2.87 -10.17 1.74
C PHE A 182 2.78 -8.91 0.88
N VAL A 183 2.40 -7.80 1.49
CA VAL A 183 2.15 -6.54 0.78
C VAL A 183 3.28 -5.57 1.02
N PHE A 184 3.94 -5.14 -0.03
CA PHE A 184 5.00 -4.15 0.00
C PHE A 184 4.49 -2.84 -0.60
N PRO A 185 4.39 -1.75 0.18
CA PRO A 185 4.17 -0.44 -0.40
C PRO A 185 5.36 -0.06 -1.27
N VAL A 186 5.10 0.22 -2.56
CA VAL A 186 6.13 0.58 -3.55
C VAL A 186 5.84 1.94 -4.17
N TYR A 187 6.89 2.65 -4.56
CA TYR A 187 6.77 3.94 -5.23
C TYR A 187 7.98 4.23 -6.13
N ALA A 188 7.76 5.10 -7.12
CA ALA A 188 8.82 5.61 -7.97
C ALA A 188 9.37 6.92 -7.43
N ALA A 189 10.70 7.03 -7.31
CA ALA A 189 11.40 8.28 -7.06
C ALA A 189 11.57 9.08 -8.36
N SER A 190 12.02 10.33 -8.24
CA SER A 190 12.20 11.24 -9.38
C SER A 190 13.17 10.74 -10.46
N THR A 191 14.11 9.86 -10.09
CA THR A 191 15.04 9.23 -11.03
C THR A 191 14.30 8.37 -12.07
N LEU A 192 13.27 7.62 -11.67
CA LEU A 192 12.41 6.89 -12.60
C LEU A 192 11.56 7.83 -13.47
N GLY A 193 11.15 8.99 -12.94
CA GLY A 193 10.47 10.00 -13.77
C GLY A 193 11.31 10.48 -14.91
N ARG A 194 12.61 10.73 -14.70
CA ARG A 194 13.56 11.06 -15.76
C ARG A 194 13.73 9.92 -16.76
N ALA A 195 13.82 8.69 -16.29
CA ALA A 195 13.89 7.53 -17.20
C ALA A 195 12.66 7.45 -18.12
N VAL A 196 11.46 7.78 -17.63
CA VAL A 196 10.26 7.86 -18.49
C VAL A 196 10.38 8.97 -19.52
N GLU A 197 10.89 10.15 -19.13
CA GLU A 197 11.17 11.26 -20.08
C GLU A 197 12.19 10.85 -21.16
N ASP A 198 13.15 9.99 -20.82
CA ASP A 198 14.14 9.41 -21.72
C ASP A 198 13.58 8.21 -22.54
N GLY A 199 12.29 7.90 -22.42
CA GLY A 199 11.59 6.90 -23.21
C GLY A 199 11.56 5.49 -22.62
N VAL A 200 11.95 5.29 -21.37
CA VAL A 200 11.81 4.00 -20.68
C VAL A 200 10.34 3.76 -20.35
N ALA A 201 9.77 2.65 -20.83
CA ALA A 201 8.37 2.32 -20.67
C ALA A 201 8.10 1.41 -19.47
N SER A 202 9.08 0.61 -19.06
CA SER A 202 8.95 -0.37 -17.96
C SER A 202 10.29 -0.61 -17.28
N ILE A 203 10.22 -1.25 -16.12
CA ILE A 203 11.38 -1.69 -15.34
C ILE A 203 11.21 -3.15 -14.92
N GLY A 204 12.30 -3.90 -14.85
CA GLY A 204 12.33 -5.21 -14.23
C GLY A 204 12.48 -5.10 -12.72
N VAL A 205 11.64 -5.83 -12.00
CA VAL A 205 11.73 -6.01 -10.54
C VAL A 205 11.96 -7.49 -10.27
N GLU A 206 13.03 -7.80 -9.54
CA GLU A 206 13.33 -9.16 -9.11
C GLU A 206 12.80 -9.39 -7.70
N ILE A 207 12.07 -10.48 -7.51
CA ILE A 207 11.51 -10.88 -6.23
C ILE A 207 12.04 -12.27 -5.89
N THR A 208 12.81 -12.38 -4.82
CA THR A 208 13.34 -13.65 -4.34
C THR A 208 12.64 -14.04 -3.04
N VAL A 209 11.99 -15.21 -3.07
CA VAL A 209 11.29 -15.79 -1.94
C VAL A 209 12.04 -17.04 -1.49
N ARG A 210 12.47 -17.07 -0.24
CA ARG A 210 13.04 -18.26 0.39
C ARG A 210 12.12 -18.72 1.50
N TYR A 211 11.80 -20.03 1.52
CA TYR A 211 10.95 -20.63 2.52
C TYR A 211 11.34 -22.08 2.77
N GLN A 212 10.83 -22.64 3.85
CA GLN A 212 10.85 -24.06 4.14
C GLN A 212 9.43 -24.51 4.44
N ALA A 213 8.92 -25.45 3.65
CA ALA A 213 7.63 -26.07 3.90
C ALA A 213 7.79 -27.29 4.80
N CYS A 214 6.81 -27.49 5.66
CA CYS A 214 6.72 -28.71 6.49
C CYS A 214 5.27 -29.21 6.48
N ASP A 215 5.10 -30.52 6.65
CA ASP A 215 3.85 -31.15 7.03
C ASP A 215 3.89 -31.54 8.53
N GLU A 216 2.91 -32.33 9.00
CA GLU A 216 2.86 -32.76 10.40
C GLU A 216 3.99 -33.77 10.76
N ALA A 217 4.63 -34.39 9.78
CA ALA A 217 5.61 -35.46 9.98
C ALA A 217 7.05 -35.04 9.67
N GLN A 218 7.26 -34.15 8.71
CA GLN A 218 8.59 -33.80 8.22
C GLN A 218 8.67 -32.41 7.64
N CYS A 219 9.89 -31.84 7.67
CA CYS A 219 10.22 -30.61 6.96
C CYS A 219 10.95 -30.92 5.64
N PHE A 220 10.54 -30.26 4.59
CA PHE A 220 11.20 -30.35 3.29
C PHE A 220 12.49 -29.52 3.26
N ILE A 221 13.29 -29.74 2.24
CA ILE A 221 14.50 -28.94 2.01
C ILE A 221 14.08 -27.51 1.70
N PRO A 222 14.71 -26.50 2.31
CA PRO A 222 14.44 -25.10 2.00
C PRO A 222 14.53 -24.79 0.50
N ARG A 223 13.59 -23.99 0.01
CA ARG A 223 13.50 -23.57 -1.38
C ARG A 223 13.79 -22.07 -1.51
N THR A 224 14.31 -21.71 -2.67
CA THR A 224 14.44 -20.32 -3.10
C THR A 224 13.85 -20.20 -4.50
N GLN A 225 12.89 -19.31 -4.66
CA GLN A 225 12.25 -19.02 -5.94
C GLN A 225 12.51 -17.56 -6.29
N THR A 226 12.85 -17.28 -7.52
CA THR A 226 13.07 -15.93 -8.04
C THR A 226 12.11 -15.66 -9.18
N LEU A 227 11.33 -14.58 -9.04
CA LEU A 227 10.41 -14.09 -10.05
C LEU A 227 10.95 -12.79 -10.63
N HIS A 228 10.67 -12.58 -11.91
CA HIS A 228 10.95 -11.33 -12.60
C HIS A 228 9.62 -10.70 -13.02
N LEU A 229 9.32 -9.53 -12.47
CA LEU A 229 8.11 -8.78 -12.76
C LEU A 229 8.46 -7.55 -13.59
N GLU A 230 7.90 -7.50 -14.80
CA GLU A 230 8.01 -6.33 -15.66
C GLU A 230 6.94 -5.31 -15.25
N VAL A 231 7.37 -4.17 -14.73
CA VAL A 231 6.49 -3.13 -14.17
C VAL A 231 6.47 -1.93 -15.11
N PRO A 232 5.33 -1.63 -15.75
CA PRO A 232 5.16 -0.39 -16.49
C PRO A 232 5.39 0.83 -15.63
N ILE A 233 6.11 1.82 -16.13
CA ILE A 233 6.34 3.09 -15.45
C ILE A 233 5.74 4.26 -16.24
N GLY A 234 5.36 5.31 -15.53
CA GLY A 234 4.78 6.49 -16.17
C GLY A 234 5.05 7.77 -15.38
N LEU A 235 4.93 8.89 -16.06
CA LEU A 235 4.96 10.18 -15.39
C LEU A 235 3.81 10.28 -14.40
N GLY A 236 4.04 10.93 -13.27
CA GLY A 236 2.97 11.32 -12.36
C GLY A 236 2.04 12.26 -13.12
N ALA A 237 0.79 11.87 -13.29
CA ALA A 237 -0.22 12.84 -13.70
C ALA A 237 -0.40 13.81 -12.52
N MET A 238 0.36 14.91 -12.53
CA MET A 238 -0.12 16.10 -11.85
C MET A 238 -1.35 16.54 -12.65
N PRO A 239 -2.55 16.50 -12.05
CA PRO A 239 -3.69 17.10 -12.74
C PRO A 239 -3.28 18.51 -13.10
N ASN A 240 -3.52 18.91 -14.36
CA ASN A 240 -3.35 20.29 -14.73
C ASN A 240 -4.16 21.10 -13.71
N LEU A 241 -3.51 21.98 -12.96
CA LEU A 241 -4.18 22.76 -11.92
C LEU A 241 -5.42 23.48 -12.49
N GLY A 242 -5.37 23.86 -13.78
CA GLY A 242 -6.52 24.40 -14.51
C GLY A 242 -7.67 23.42 -14.66
N GLU A 243 -7.39 22.14 -14.95
CA GLU A 243 -8.41 21.08 -15.05
C GLU A 243 -8.93 20.69 -13.66
N MET A 244 -8.04 20.61 -12.67
CA MET A 244 -8.41 20.27 -11.29
C MET A 244 -9.34 21.33 -10.65
N TYR A 245 -9.21 22.59 -11.03
CA TYR A 245 -10.07 23.67 -10.54
C TYR A 245 -11.20 24.05 -11.50
N GLY A 246 -11.41 23.30 -12.59
CA GLY A 246 -12.47 23.56 -13.56
C GLY A 246 -12.33 24.87 -14.30
N ILE A 247 -11.13 25.41 -14.39
CA ILE A 247 -10.84 26.69 -15.02
C ILE A 247 -10.58 26.45 -16.50
N THR A 248 -11.62 26.29 -17.28
CA THR A 248 -11.54 26.39 -18.72
C THR A 248 -11.43 27.87 -19.10
N GLY A 249 -10.21 28.33 -19.32
CA GLY A 249 -9.95 29.61 -20.00
C GLY A 249 -10.10 30.90 -19.20
N GLN A 250 -10.37 30.87 -17.90
CA GLN A 250 -10.29 32.02 -17.01
C GLN A 250 -9.20 31.83 -15.97
N THR A 251 -8.20 32.70 -16.00
CA THR A 251 -7.24 32.84 -14.89
C THR A 251 -7.99 33.48 -13.71
N VAL A 252 -8.48 32.63 -12.81
CA VAL A 252 -8.87 33.13 -11.49
C VAL A 252 -7.58 33.28 -10.70
N GLU A 253 -7.17 34.51 -10.43
CA GLU A 253 -6.15 34.77 -9.41
C GLU A 253 -6.70 34.29 -8.07
N MET A 254 -6.44 33.04 -7.74
CA MET A 254 -6.66 32.56 -6.38
C MET A 254 -5.53 33.13 -5.52
N ASP A 255 -5.84 34.15 -4.73
CA ASP A 255 -4.96 34.54 -3.63
C ASP A 255 -5.00 33.43 -2.56
N SER A 256 -4.24 32.37 -2.84
CA SER A 256 -4.08 31.24 -1.93
C SER A 256 -3.55 31.67 -0.57
N MET A 257 -2.76 32.77 -0.53
CA MET A 257 -2.22 33.33 0.71
C MET A 257 -3.30 34.02 1.53
N ALA A 258 -4.24 34.71 0.90
CA ALA A 258 -5.37 35.30 1.62
C ALA A 258 -6.31 34.25 2.19
N HIS A 259 -6.55 33.16 1.46
CA HIS A 259 -7.30 32.00 1.97
C HIS A 259 -6.59 31.35 3.17
N MET A 260 -5.30 31.13 3.07
CA MET A 260 -4.49 30.54 4.14
C MET A 260 -4.43 31.45 5.38
N LYS A 261 -4.28 32.76 5.21
CA LYS A 261 -4.34 33.74 6.32
C LYS A 261 -5.68 33.66 7.06
N ARG A 262 -6.79 33.61 6.33
CA ARG A 262 -8.14 33.46 6.95
C ARG A 262 -8.29 32.16 7.73
N LEU A 263 -7.73 31.05 7.24
CA LEU A 263 -7.73 29.78 7.96
C LEU A 263 -6.91 29.85 9.25
N VAL A 264 -5.73 30.46 9.21
CA VAL A 264 -4.87 30.68 10.38
C VAL A 264 -5.56 31.56 11.42
N GLU A 265 -6.15 32.68 11.01
CA GLU A 265 -6.88 33.58 11.91
C GLU A 265 -8.05 32.88 12.60
N ARG A 266 -8.88 32.12 11.86
CA ARG A 266 -9.98 31.34 12.44
C ARG A 266 -9.52 30.32 13.48
N LYS A 267 -8.39 29.66 13.25
CA LYS A 267 -7.83 28.66 14.19
C LYS A 267 -7.18 29.27 15.42
N ARG A 268 -6.81 30.55 15.38
CA ARG A 268 -6.28 31.28 16.55
C ARG A 268 -7.36 31.87 17.45
N THR A 269 -8.56 32.08 16.92
CA THR A 269 -9.69 32.74 17.63
C THR A 269 -10.74 31.75 18.12
N GLY A 270 -10.66 30.46 17.81
CA GLY A 270 -11.48 29.38 18.34
C GLY A 270 -10.70 28.46 19.25
#